data_a13fda23f08680590b82755c35bd4734
#
_entry.id   a13fda23f08680590b82755c35bd4734
#
_cell.length_a   1.000
_cell.length_b   1.000
_cell.length_c   1.000
_cell.angle_alpha   90.00
_cell.angle_beta   90.00
_cell.angle_gamma   90.00
#
_symmetry.space_group_name_H-M   'P 1'
#
loop_
_entity.id
_entity.type
_entity.pdbx_description
1 polymer ?
#
loop_
_entity_poly.entity_id
_entity_poly.type
_entity_poly.pdbx_seq_one_letter_code
_entity_poly.pdbx_strand_id
1 'polypeptide(L)'
;FQDRDIDGTTVYGAAIYTERGSEGITMGVTNSLYNYGFLYENPDKPYDLEGFVNSDGAIAGLAYYKDLYDTGTPPGSSNWYMGENIDAYKSGQVALQMNFAFIWPGVEADPNVGGGKSGYFPNPAGPAGQYAQLGGQGISVVAYSEKQDAALEYIKWFAQPEIQAKWWELGGYSALKAVVEDPGFASSQPYAQTFLDSMAIVKDFWAEPAYAELLLAMQARVHNYVIAGEGTAKEALDGLVEDWTETFEDEGKL
;
A
#
# COMPACT_ATOMS: atom_id res chain seq x y z
N PHE A 1 4.98 -11.03 -18.99
CA PHE A 1 6.31 -11.52 -18.57
C PHE A 1 6.24 -12.87 -17.82
N GLN A 2 5.06 -13.33 -17.46
CA GLN A 2 4.94 -14.56 -16.66
C GLN A 2 5.61 -15.77 -17.35
N ASP A 3 6.49 -16.48 -16.60
CA ASP A 3 7.25 -17.65 -17.02
C ASP A 3 8.08 -17.45 -18.30
N ARG A 4 8.60 -16.25 -18.50
CA ARG A 4 9.44 -15.98 -19.66
C ARG A 4 10.91 -16.19 -19.34
N ASP A 5 11.60 -16.94 -20.21
CA ASP A 5 13.06 -16.96 -20.22
C ASP A 5 13.59 -15.67 -20.89
N ILE A 6 14.36 -14.90 -20.13
CA ILE A 6 15.07 -13.73 -20.62
C ILE A 6 16.54 -13.92 -20.28
N ASP A 7 17.36 -14.18 -21.30
CA ASP A 7 18.79 -14.42 -21.17
C ASP A 7 19.17 -15.53 -20.14
N GLY A 8 18.37 -16.60 -20.10
CA GLY A 8 18.58 -17.73 -19.20
C GLY A 8 18.04 -17.53 -17.78
N THR A 9 17.28 -16.46 -17.55
CA THR A 9 16.60 -16.19 -16.28
C THR A 9 15.08 -16.29 -16.49
N THR A 10 14.40 -17.11 -15.67
CA THR A 10 12.94 -17.12 -15.66
C THR A 10 12.42 -15.88 -14.98
N VAL A 11 11.67 -15.05 -15.72
CA VAL A 11 11.06 -13.81 -15.25
C VAL A 11 9.56 -14.01 -15.07
N TYR A 12 9.04 -13.61 -13.92
CA TYR A 12 7.62 -13.62 -13.59
C TYR A 12 6.99 -12.24 -13.76
N GLY A 13 5.65 -12.19 -13.74
CA GLY A 13 4.90 -10.95 -13.98
C GLY A 13 5.14 -9.89 -12.92
N ALA A 14 4.88 -10.22 -11.66
CA ALA A 14 4.90 -9.23 -10.59
C ALA A 14 5.27 -9.80 -9.22
N ALA A 15 5.83 -8.94 -8.38
CA ALA A 15 5.89 -9.09 -6.93
C ALA A 15 4.77 -8.27 -6.29
N ILE A 16 3.97 -8.91 -5.44
CA ILE A 16 2.89 -8.29 -4.68
C ILE A 16 2.96 -8.71 -3.21
N TYR A 17 2.24 -8.00 -2.35
CA TYR A 17 2.17 -8.33 -0.93
C TYR A 17 1.30 -9.55 -0.68
N THR A 18 1.84 -10.55 0.03
CA THR A 18 1.15 -11.82 0.31
C THR A 18 1.27 -12.25 1.78
N GLU A 19 2.19 -11.66 2.55
CA GLU A 19 2.39 -11.97 3.96
C GLU A 19 1.14 -11.65 4.78
N ARG A 20 0.77 -12.56 5.69
CA ARG A 20 -0.43 -12.41 6.53
C ARG A 20 -0.26 -11.37 7.64
N GLY A 21 0.95 -11.22 8.17
CA GLY A 21 1.24 -10.33 9.30
C GLY A 21 1.57 -8.90 8.89
N SER A 22 1.85 -8.05 9.87
CA SER A 22 2.45 -6.71 9.71
C SER A 22 1.83 -5.83 8.62
N GLU A 23 0.52 -5.87 8.45
CA GLU A 23 -0.22 -5.19 7.37
C GLU A 23 0.06 -5.74 5.95
N GLY A 24 0.91 -6.77 5.80
CA GLY A 24 1.43 -7.24 4.52
C GLY A 24 0.39 -7.33 3.40
N ILE A 25 -0.42 -8.40 3.38
CA ILE A 25 -1.38 -8.62 2.28
C ILE A 25 -2.42 -7.49 2.15
N THR A 26 -2.82 -6.84 3.26
CA THR A 26 -3.81 -5.75 3.22
C THR A 26 -3.28 -4.51 2.54
N MET A 27 -1.98 -4.21 2.65
CA MET A 27 -1.34 -3.11 1.93
C MET A 27 -1.41 -3.29 0.40
N GLY A 28 -1.33 -4.54 -0.07
CA GLY A 28 -1.45 -4.84 -1.49
C GLY A 28 -2.90 -4.86 -1.96
N VAL A 29 -3.74 -5.64 -1.29
CA VAL A 29 -5.12 -5.88 -1.72
C VAL A 29 -5.98 -4.62 -1.67
N THR A 30 -5.77 -3.73 -0.69
CA THR A 30 -6.54 -2.48 -0.58
C THR A 30 -6.40 -1.59 -1.81
N ASN A 31 -5.22 -1.56 -2.45
CA ASN A 31 -5.04 -0.88 -3.73
C ASN A 31 -5.97 -1.44 -4.82
N SER A 32 -6.11 -2.76 -4.91
CA SER A 32 -7.05 -3.38 -5.84
C SER A 32 -8.50 -3.07 -5.46
N LEU A 33 -8.85 -3.23 -4.19
CA LEU A 33 -10.20 -2.99 -3.69
C LEU A 33 -10.69 -1.57 -3.98
N TYR A 34 -9.86 -0.53 -3.74
CA TYR A 34 -10.21 0.86 -4.03
C TYR A 34 -10.52 1.08 -5.51
N ASN A 35 -9.74 0.46 -6.40
CA ASN A 35 -9.92 0.58 -7.84
C ASN A 35 -11.17 -0.15 -8.36
N TYR A 36 -11.76 -1.00 -7.52
CA TYR A 36 -13.00 -1.72 -7.77
C TYR A 36 -14.20 -1.17 -6.98
N GLY A 37 -14.02 -0.09 -6.22
CA GLY A 37 -15.12 0.62 -5.56
C GLY A 37 -15.39 0.19 -4.11
N PHE A 38 -14.47 -0.52 -3.48
CA PHE A 38 -14.55 -0.84 -2.06
C PHE A 38 -14.60 0.43 -1.20
N LEU A 39 -15.45 0.37 -0.18
CA LEU A 39 -15.50 1.33 0.91
C LEU A 39 -15.46 0.56 2.23
N TYR A 40 -14.85 1.13 3.24
CA TYR A 40 -14.81 0.52 4.59
C TYR A 40 -16.18 0.50 5.26
N GLU A 41 -17.03 1.47 4.93
CA GLU A 41 -18.41 1.63 5.44
C GLU A 41 -19.23 2.51 4.52
N ASN A 42 -20.52 2.63 4.82
CA ASN A 42 -21.42 3.59 4.20
C ASN A 42 -20.96 5.04 4.53
N PRO A 43 -20.61 5.87 3.53
CA PRO A 43 -20.16 7.24 3.79
C PRO A 43 -21.21 8.14 4.44
N ASP A 44 -22.49 7.77 4.34
CA ASP A 44 -23.60 8.53 4.92
C ASP A 44 -24.07 8.00 6.29
N LYS A 45 -23.58 6.82 6.69
CA LYS A 45 -23.98 6.15 7.92
C LYS A 45 -22.84 5.34 8.51
N PRO A 46 -22.15 5.87 9.54
CA PRO A 46 -21.05 5.15 10.21
C PRO A 46 -21.44 3.73 10.64
N TYR A 47 -20.49 2.81 10.54
CA TYR A 47 -20.62 1.39 10.93
C TYR A 47 -21.64 0.56 10.11
N ASP A 48 -22.20 1.12 9.05
CA ASP A 48 -23.03 0.40 8.08
C ASP A 48 -22.13 -0.22 6.99
N LEU A 49 -21.84 -1.49 7.12
CA LEU A 49 -20.78 -2.19 6.38
C LEU A 49 -21.32 -2.95 5.16
N GLU A 50 -22.54 -3.48 5.26
CA GLU A 50 -23.15 -4.35 4.24
C GLU A 50 -23.36 -3.61 2.92
N GLY A 51 -22.91 -4.23 1.83
CA GLY A 51 -22.99 -3.64 0.48
C GLY A 51 -21.89 -2.60 0.18
N PHE A 52 -20.99 -2.32 1.13
CA PHE A 52 -19.83 -1.43 0.98
C PHE A 52 -18.54 -2.23 1.07
N VAL A 53 -18.33 -2.94 2.15
CA VAL A 53 -17.20 -3.87 2.35
C VAL A 53 -17.29 -5.05 1.39
N ASN A 54 -18.47 -5.62 1.23
CA ASN A 54 -18.78 -6.79 0.40
C ASN A 54 -19.58 -6.45 -0.86
N SER A 55 -19.43 -5.23 -1.39
CA SER A 55 -20.04 -4.85 -2.67
C SER A 55 -19.59 -5.76 -3.81
N ASP A 56 -20.38 -5.87 -4.88
CA ASP A 56 -19.99 -6.62 -6.09
C ASP A 56 -18.62 -6.16 -6.64
N GLY A 57 -18.36 -4.85 -6.57
CA GLY A 57 -17.06 -4.30 -6.93
C GLY A 57 -15.94 -4.79 -6.02
N ALA A 58 -16.11 -4.74 -4.70
CA ALA A 58 -15.12 -5.24 -3.75
C ALA A 58 -14.83 -6.73 -3.94
N ILE A 59 -15.88 -7.54 -4.15
CA ILE A 59 -15.76 -8.98 -4.46
C ILE A 59 -14.93 -9.19 -5.73
N ALA A 60 -15.19 -8.43 -6.80
CA ALA A 60 -14.42 -8.50 -8.03
C ALA A 60 -12.97 -8.04 -7.84
N GLY A 61 -12.73 -7.02 -7.02
CA GLY A 61 -11.39 -6.52 -6.69
C GLY A 61 -10.56 -7.52 -5.89
N LEU A 62 -11.18 -8.24 -4.95
CA LEU A 62 -10.51 -9.30 -4.20
C LEU A 62 -10.23 -10.52 -5.09
N ALA A 63 -11.17 -10.89 -5.97
CA ALA A 63 -10.97 -11.95 -6.95
C ALA A 63 -9.84 -11.62 -7.93
N TYR A 64 -9.75 -10.36 -8.38
CA TYR A 64 -8.65 -9.90 -9.23
C TYR A 64 -7.29 -10.00 -8.52
N TYR A 65 -7.21 -9.66 -7.24
CA TYR A 65 -5.95 -9.79 -6.49
C TYR A 65 -5.50 -11.25 -6.36
N LYS A 66 -6.45 -12.17 -6.17
CA LYS A 66 -6.17 -13.61 -6.20
C LYS A 66 -5.69 -14.08 -7.58
N ASP A 67 -6.35 -13.63 -8.65
CA ASP A 67 -5.92 -13.97 -10.02
C ASP A 67 -4.49 -13.46 -10.28
N LEU A 68 -4.16 -12.25 -9.84
CA LEU A 68 -2.82 -11.69 -9.94
C LEU A 68 -1.80 -12.53 -9.15
N TYR A 69 -2.17 -13.03 -7.96
CA TYR A 69 -1.34 -13.94 -7.19
C TYR A 69 -1.13 -15.27 -7.94
N ASP A 70 -2.21 -15.90 -8.37
CA ASP A 70 -2.17 -17.23 -8.99
C ASP A 70 -1.44 -17.24 -10.34
N THR A 71 -1.55 -16.16 -11.11
CA THR A 71 -1.08 -16.10 -12.51
C THR A 71 0.11 -15.18 -12.73
N GLY A 72 0.41 -14.27 -11.81
CA GLY A 72 1.42 -13.20 -12.00
C GLY A 72 2.65 -13.32 -11.12
N THR A 73 2.60 -14.08 -10.03
CA THR A 73 3.70 -14.12 -9.05
C THR A 73 4.60 -15.35 -9.23
N PRO A 74 5.86 -15.30 -8.76
CA PRO A 74 6.74 -16.46 -8.80
C PRO A 74 6.33 -17.52 -7.76
N PRO A 75 6.66 -18.81 -8.00
CA PRO A 75 6.52 -19.85 -6.99
C PRO A 75 7.24 -19.49 -5.69
N GLY A 76 6.59 -19.78 -4.54
CA GLY A 76 7.16 -19.50 -3.22
C GLY A 76 6.89 -18.09 -2.70
N SER A 77 6.11 -17.28 -3.42
CA SER A 77 5.76 -15.91 -3.01
C SER A 77 4.62 -15.81 -1.99
N SER A 78 4.23 -16.92 -1.35
CA SER A 78 3.06 -16.97 -0.44
C SER A 78 3.23 -16.20 0.88
N ASN A 79 4.42 -15.74 1.19
CA ASN A 79 4.71 -14.98 2.42
C ASN A 79 5.68 -13.83 2.13
N TRP A 80 5.39 -13.05 1.09
CA TRP A 80 6.22 -11.91 0.69
C TRP A 80 5.68 -10.62 1.27
N TYR A 81 6.59 -9.89 1.91
CA TYR A 81 6.39 -8.54 2.37
C TYR A 81 7.26 -7.58 1.54
N MET A 82 7.56 -6.46 2.08
CA MET A 82 8.31 -5.38 1.42
C MET A 82 9.71 -5.83 0.96
N GLY A 83 10.45 -6.53 1.82
CA GLY A 83 11.84 -6.95 1.56
C GLY A 83 11.91 -7.92 0.39
N GLU A 84 11.11 -8.98 0.43
CA GLU A 84 11.07 -10.01 -0.61
C GLU A 84 10.66 -9.43 -1.97
N ASN A 85 9.68 -8.51 -1.99
CA ASN A 85 9.28 -7.82 -3.21
C ASN A 85 10.43 -7.00 -3.82
N ILE A 86 11.18 -6.27 -2.99
CA ILE A 86 12.34 -5.48 -3.41
C ILE A 86 13.44 -6.40 -3.95
N ASP A 87 13.75 -7.48 -3.26
CA ASP A 87 14.81 -8.41 -3.63
C ASP A 87 14.48 -9.16 -4.93
N ALA A 88 13.23 -9.60 -5.09
CA ALA A 88 12.76 -10.23 -6.32
C ALA A 88 12.86 -9.28 -7.53
N TYR A 89 12.55 -8.00 -7.35
CA TYR A 89 12.70 -7.00 -8.40
C TYR A 89 14.17 -6.71 -8.72
N LYS A 90 15.01 -6.46 -7.71
CA LYS A 90 16.43 -6.16 -7.88
C LYS A 90 17.23 -7.31 -8.48
N SER A 91 16.81 -8.55 -8.23
CA SER A 91 17.42 -9.74 -8.84
C SER A 91 16.95 -10.02 -10.27
N GLY A 92 15.95 -9.29 -10.77
CA GLY A 92 15.36 -9.53 -12.09
C GLY A 92 14.40 -10.73 -12.13
N GLN A 93 14.01 -11.28 -10.99
CA GLN A 93 13.06 -12.39 -10.92
C GLN A 93 11.65 -11.98 -11.34
N VAL A 94 11.29 -10.71 -11.18
CA VAL A 94 9.99 -10.16 -11.57
C VAL A 94 10.14 -8.93 -12.46
N ALA A 95 9.22 -8.75 -13.40
CA ALA A 95 9.20 -7.59 -14.28
C ALA A 95 8.62 -6.34 -13.62
N LEU A 96 7.70 -6.52 -12.68
CA LEU A 96 6.98 -5.46 -11.98
C LEU A 96 7.01 -5.71 -10.48
N GLN A 97 6.87 -4.65 -9.69
CA GLN A 97 6.57 -4.77 -8.27
C GLN A 97 5.52 -3.75 -7.85
N MET A 98 4.58 -4.18 -6.99
CA MET A 98 3.70 -3.29 -6.25
C MET A 98 4.37 -2.94 -4.94
N ASN A 99 4.63 -1.65 -4.70
CA ASN A 99 5.26 -1.21 -3.46
C ASN A 99 4.97 0.27 -3.19
N PHE A 100 5.34 0.76 -2.01
CA PHE A 100 5.23 2.16 -1.66
C PHE A 100 6.42 2.97 -2.18
N ALA A 101 6.19 4.25 -2.44
CA ALA A 101 7.17 5.16 -3.05
C ALA A 101 8.51 5.25 -2.31
N PHE A 102 8.53 5.02 -0.98
CA PHE A 102 9.75 5.15 -0.19
C PHE A 102 10.88 4.20 -0.61
N ILE A 103 10.59 3.14 -1.38
CA ILE A 103 11.62 2.23 -1.91
C ILE A 103 12.34 2.79 -3.14
N TRP A 104 11.74 3.74 -3.86
CA TRP A 104 12.24 4.21 -5.16
C TRP A 104 13.68 4.74 -5.12
N PRO A 105 14.11 5.53 -4.10
CA PRO A 105 15.51 5.94 -4.00
C PRO A 105 16.48 4.74 -3.94
N GLY A 106 16.12 3.70 -3.21
CA GLY A 106 16.90 2.47 -3.11
C GLY A 106 16.89 1.60 -4.36
N VAL A 107 15.83 1.69 -5.17
CA VAL A 107 15.76 1.06 -6.50
C VAL A 107 16.63 1.83 -7.48
N GLU A 108 16.55 3.16 -7.50
CA GLU A 108 17.32 4.01 -8.42
C GLU A 108 18.84 3.93 -8.15
N ALA A 109 19.24 3.74 -6.90
CA ALA A 109 20.64 3.56 -6.51
C ALA A 109 21.19 2.15 -6.78
N ASP A 110 20.36 1.18 -7.13
CA ASP A 110 20.77 -0.21 -7.33
C ASP A 110 21.45 -0.39 -8.69
N PRO A 111 22.64 -1.05 -8.78
CA PRO A 111 23.36 -1.20 -10.04
C PRO A 111 22.66 -2.07 -11.09
N ASN A 112 21.75 -2.97 -10.67
CA ASN A 112 21.06 -3.87 -11.58
C ASN A 112 19.84 -3.22 -12.22
N VAL A 113 19.03 -2.50 -11.43
CA VAL A 113 17.72 -1.98 -11.84
C VAL A 113 17.62 -0.47 -11.80
N GLY A 114 18.57 0.24 -11.20
CA GLY A 114 18.60 1.71 -11.12
C GLY A 114 19.29 2.38 -12.29
N GLY A 115 19.55 3.68 -12.17
CA GLY A 115 20.21 4.49 -13.20
C GLY A 115 19.38 4.61 -14.48
N GLY A 116 18.05 4.73 -14.34
CA GLY A 116 17.11 4.88 -15.46
C GLY A 116 16.71 3.56 -16.14
N LYS A 117 17.03 2.41 -15.54
CA LYS A 117 16.58 1.09 -16.03
C LYS A 117 15.16 0.75 -15.56
N SER A 118 14.74 1.32 -14.42
CA SER A 118 13.38 1.18 -13.88
C SER A 118 12.46 2.26 -14.38
N GLY A 119 11.23 1.89 -14.75
CA GLY A 119 10.13 2.81 -14.97
C GLY A 119 9.24 2.92 -13.73
N TYR A 120 8.78 4.12 -13.44
CA TYR A 120 7.90 4.41 -12.31
C TYR A 120 6.54 4.86 -12.84
N PHE A 121 5.47 4.36 -12.26
CA PHE A 121 4.10 4.74 -12.66
C PHE A 121 3.15 4.66 -11.46
N PRO A 122 2.09 5.49 -11.43
CA PRO A 122 1.05 5.41 -10.41
C PRO A 122 0.31 4.08 -10.47
N ASN A 123 -0.39 3.74 -9.40
CA ASN A 123 -1.22 2.54 -9.38
C ASN A 123 -2.17 2.50 -10.59
N PRO A 124 -2.29 1.36 -11.30
CA PRO A 124 -3.18 1.25 -12.48
C PRO A 124 -4.64 1.50 -12.11
N ALA A 125 -5.40 2.08 -13.04
CA ALA A 125 -6.83 2.26 -12.89
C ALA A 125 -7.61 0.93 -12.95
N GLY A 126 -8.68 0.84 -12.20
CA GLY A 126 -9.68 -0.21 -12.28
C GLY A 126 -11.05 0.32 -12.72
N PRO A 127 -12.10 -0.53 -12.67
CA PRO A 127 -13.44 -0.17 -13.13
C PRO A 127 -14.07 1.02 -12.40
N ALA A 128 -13.74 1.23 -11.11
CA ALA A 128 -14.27 2.31 -10.29
C ALA A 128 -13.43 3.59 -10.31
N GLY A 129 -12.24 3.54 -10.89
CA GLY A 129 -11.32 4.68 -10.97
C GLY A 129 -9.87 4.30 -10.78
N GLN A 130 -9.03 5.32 -10.58
CA GLN A 130 -7.62 5.16 -10.29
C GLN A 130 -7.33 5.65 -8.88
N TYR A 131 -6.95 4.75 -8.01
CA TYR A 131 -6.67 5.05 -6.61
C TYR A 131 -5.41 4.32 -6.14
N ALA A 132 -4.73 4.93 -5.19
CA ALA A 132 -3.62 4.32 -4.46
C ALA A 132 -3.83 4.49 -2.96
N GLN A 133 -3.31 3.58 -2.17
CA GLN A 133 -3.35 3.69 -0.73
C GLN A 133 -2.33 4.73 -0.27
N LEU A 134 -2.75 5.67 0.57
CA LEU A 134 -1.83 6.60 1.22
C LEU A 134 -0.97 5.82 2.21
N GLY A 135 0.34 5.96 2.09
CA GLY A 135 1.30 5.55 3.09
C GLY A 135 1.96 6.79 3.68
N GLY A 136 2.34 6.73 4.92
CA GLY A 136 3.04 7.85 5.56
C GLY A 136 3.26 7.57 7.04
N GLN A 137 4.09 8.42 7.65
CA GLN A 137 4.39 8.32 9.07
C GLN A 137 4.29 9.69 9.72
N GLY A 138 3.52 9.75 10.80
CA GLY A 138 3.46 10.92 11.66
C GLY A 138 4.61 10.91 12.68
N ILE A 139 5.14 12.08 12.98
CA ILE A 139 6.05 12.29 14.11
C ILE A 139 5.28 12.94 15.25
N SER A 140 5.39 12.39 16.45
CA SER A 140 4.68 12.88 17.63
C SER A 140 5.56 12.92 18.87
N VAL A 141 5.15 13.71 19.87
CA VAL A 141 5.80 13.77 21.17
C VAL A 141 5.07 12.83 22.13
N VAL A 142 5.82 11.96 22.79
CA VAL A 142 5.27 11.08 23.82
C VAL A 142 4.83 11.91 25.02
N ALA A 143 3.54 11.84 25.39
CA ALA A 143 2.93 12.69 26.40
C ALA A 143 3.55 12.56 27.81
N TYR A 144 4.12 11.42 28.14
CA TYR A 144 4.79 11.16 29.43
C TYR A 144 6.33 11.25 29.34
N SER A 145 6.87 11.80 28.26
CA SER A 145 8.31 12.02 28.13
C SER A 145 8.75 13.21 29.02
N GLU A 146 9.86 13.04 29.72
CA GLU A 146 10.50 14.12 30.46
C GLU A 146 11.28 15.10 29.55
N LYS A 147 11.33 14.84 28.23
CA LYS A 147 12.09 15.60 27.25
C LYS A 147 11.20 16.20 26.16
N GLN A 148 9.98 16.56 26.48
CA GLN A 148 9.00 17.07 25.51
C GLN A 148 9.49 18.32 24.78
N ASP A 149 10.11 19.26 25.50
CA ASP A 149 10.63 20.50 24.90
C ASP A 149 11.70 20.22 23.83
N ALA A 150 12.63 19.31 24.12
CA ALA A 150 13.65 18.90 23.14
C ALA A 150 13.04 18.19 21.93
N ALA A 151 12.03 17.36 22.14
CA ALA A 151 11.30 16.69 21.07
C ALA A 151 10.54 17.68 20.17
N LEU A 152 9.90 18.70 20.78
CA LEU A 152 9.23 19.78 20.06
C LEU A 152 10.21 20.60 19.24
N GLU A 153 11.39 20.94 19.76
CA GLU A 153 12.43 21.65 19.02
C GLU A 153 12.93 20.84 17.82
N TYR A 154 13.08 19.51 17.96
CA TYR A 154 13.42 18.63 16.85
C TYR A 154 12.33 18.64 15.76
N ILE A 155 11.05 18.53 16.14
CA ILE A 155 9.93 18.55 15.18
C ILE A 155 9.88 19.89 14.45
N LYS A 156 10.03 21.02 15.15
CA LYS A 156 10.07 22.35 14.54
C LYS A 156 11.23 22.51 13.58
N TRP A 157 12.42 22.01 13.95
CA TRP A 157 13.58 22.00 13.06
C TRP A 157 13.32 21.14 11.82
N PHE A 158 12.79 19.91 11.98
CA PHE A 158 12.54 19.01 10.88
C PHE A 158 11.47 19.55 9.92
N ALA A 159 10.50 20.31 10.41
CA ALA A 159 9.44 20.93 9.62
C ALA A 159 9.88 22.18 8.81
N GLN A 160 11.12 22.63 8.93
CA GLN A 160 11.61 23.78 8.17
C GLN A 160 11.71 23.46 6.68
N PRO A 161 11.32 24.38 5.76
CA PRO A 161 11.32 24.11 4.33
C PRO A 161 12.68 23.64 3.76
N GLU A 162 13.77 24.26 4.20
CA GLU A 162 15.13 23.91 3.78
C GLU A 162 15.54 22.51 4.26
N ILE A 163 15.08 22.09 5.44
CA ILE A 163 15.33 20.75 5.97
C ILE A 163 14.51 19.72 5.22
N GLN A 164 13.25 20.01 4.94
CA GLN A 164 12.37 19.15 4.16
C GLN A 164 12.81 19.02 2.69
N ALA A 165 13.33 20.09 2.08
CA ALA A 165 13.95 20.02 0.76
C ALA A 165 15.20 19.13 0.78
N LYS A 166 16.04 19.26 1.81
CA LYS A 166 17.20 18.40 1.99
C LYS A 166 16.83 16.95 2.28
N TRP A 167 15.74 16.72 3.01
CA TRP A 167 15.19 15.39 3.26
C TRP A 167 14.80 14.71 1.94
N TRP A 168 14.13 15.42 1.02
CA TRP A 168 13.81 14.91 -0.31
C TRP A 168 15.07 14.58 -1.13
N GLU A 169 16.08 15.45 -1.15
CA GLU A 169 17.35 15.17 -1.84
C GLU A 169 18.04 13.91 -1.34
N LEU A 170 17.89 13.57 -0.07
CA LEU A 170 18.44 12.37 0.57
C LEU A 170 17.56 11.12 0.42
N GLY A 171 16.45 11.22 -0.31
CA GLY A 171 15.55 10.09 -0.59
C GLY A 171 14.39 9.95 0.40
N GLY A 172 14.17 10.94 1.28
CA GLY A 172 12.97 11.02 2.11
C GLY A 172 11.80 11.65 1.34
N TYR A 173 10.60 11.53 1.85
CA TYR A 173 9.40 12.11 1.24
C TYR A 173 8.84 13.22 2.12
N SER A 174 8.72 14.42 1.55
CA SER A 174 8.20 15.58 2.25
C SER A 174 6.69 15.70 2.11
N ALA A 175 6.00 15.95 3.23
CA ALA A 175 4.58 16.34 3.24
C ALA A 175 4.39 17.87 3.10
N LEU A 176 5.48 18.64 3.00
CA LEU A 176 5.42 20.09 2.95
C LEU A 176 5.13 20.59 1.53
N LYS A 177 4.00 21.26 1.35
CA LYS A 177 3.58 21.81 0.05
C LYS A 177 4.65 22.69 -0.60
N ALA A 178 5.34 23.54 0.16
CA ALA A 178 6.40 24.39 -0.36
C ALA A 178 7.56 23.63 -1.03
N VAL A 179 7.73 22.35 -0.70
CA VAL A 179 8.73 21.47 -1.33
C VAL A 179 8.15 20.80 -2.58
N VAL A 180 6.96 20.19 -2.46
CA VAL A 180 6.39 19.39 -3.55
C VAL A 180 5.77 20.25 -4.67
N GLU A 181 5.40 21.49 -4.37
CA GLU A 181 4.90 22.48 -5.35
C GLU A 181 6.01 23.36 -5.97
N ASP A 182 7.28 23.12 -5.62
CA ASP A 182 8.40 23.80 -6.27
C ASP A 182 8.45 23.44 -7.76
N PRO A 183 8.58 24.40 -8.68
CA PRO A 183 8.60 24.15 -10.13
C PRO A 183 9.68 23.15 -10.60
N GLY A 184 10.77 23.02 -9.85
CA GLY A 184 11.85 22.07 -10.13
C GLY A 184 11.60 20.67 -9.59
N PHE A 185 10.60 20.49 -8.71
CA PHE A 185 10.38 19.21 -8.01
C PHE A 185 10.16 18.03 -8.98
N ALA A 186 9.27 18.18 -9.95
CA ALA A 186 8.89 17.11 -10.88
C ALA A 186 10.07 16.53 -11.69
N SER A 187 11.14 17.33 -11.89
CA SER A 187 12.35 16.93 -12.59
C SER A 187 13.53 16.61 -11.70
N SER A 188 13.37 16.71 -10.37
CA SER A 188 14.47 16.57 -9.42
C SER A 188 14.96 15.13 -9.22
N GLN A 189 14.07 14.16 -9.45
CA GLN A 189 14.34 12.71 -9.37
C GLN A 189 13.59 11.98 -10.48
N PRO A 190 14.06 10.82 -10.95
CA PRO A 190 13.38 10.04 -12.01
C PRO A 190 11.94 9.66 -11.69
N TYR A 191 11.59 9.57 -10.40
CA TYR A 191 10.27 9.19 -9.89
C TYR A 191 9.45 10.37 -9.34
N ALA A 192 9.96 11.61 -9.39
CA ALA A 192 9.31 12.75 -8.74
C ALA A 192 7.94 13.08 -9.37
N GLN A 193 7.84 13.06 -10.70
CA GLN A 193 6.54 13.26 -11.36
C GLN A 193 5.55 12.16 -11.00
N THR A 194 5.98 10.90 -11.00
CA THR A 194 5.13 9.76 -10.60
C THR A 194 4.65 9.87 -9.15
N PHE A 195 5.50 10.41 -8.26
CA PHE A 195 5.09 10.69 -6.88
C PHE A 195 3.94 11.73 -6.84
N LEU A 196 4.07 12.84 -7.57
CA LEU A 196 3.01 13.87 -7.65
C LEU A 196 1.70 13.29 -8.23
N ASP A 197 1.81 12.53 -9.31
CA ASP A 197 0.65 11.90 -9.95
C ASP A 197 -0.03 10.90 -8.99
N SER A 198 0.77 10.16 -8.21
CA SER A 198 0.25 9.23 -7.20
C SER A 198 -0.44 9.97 -6.06
N MET A 199 0.10 11.11 -5.59
CA MET A 199 -0.52 11.91 -4.53
C MET A 199 -1.90 12.47 -4.93
N ALA A 200 -2.15 12.63 -6.23
CA ALA A 200 -3.45 13.09 -6.73
C ALA A 200 -4.56 12.01 -6.62
N ILE A 201 -4.20 10.75 -6.46
CA ILE A 201 -5.12 9.60 -6.46
C ILE A 201 -5.15 8.82 -5.15
N VAL A 202 -4.43 9.28 -4.11
CA VAL A 202 -4.40 8.55 -2.83
C VAL A 202 -5.72 8.59 -2.08
N LYS A 203 -6.04 7.46 -1.46
CA LYS A 203 -7.08 7.32 -0.44
C LYS A 203 -6.41 6.91 0.88
N ASP A 204 -6.88 7.50 1.97
CA ASP A 204 -6.37 7.20 3.30
C ASP A 204 -6.91 5.88 3.83
N PHE A 205 -6.27 5.39 4.88
CA PHE A 205 -6.79 4.31 5.70
C PHE A 205 -8.06 4.74 6.42
N TRP A 206 -8.80 3.76 6.90
CA TRP A 206 -9.93 4.05 7.76
C TRP A 206 -9.46 4.66 9.09
N ALA A 207 -9.91 5.88 9.37
CA ALA A 207 -9.58 6.60 10.60
C ALA A 207 -10.48 6.13 11.76
N GLU A 208 -10.45 4.83 12.04
CA GLU A 208 -11.25 4.15 13.08
C GLU A 208 -10.34 3.77 14.26
N PRO A 209 -10.67 4.11 15.52
CA PRO A 209 -9.87 3.74 16.68
C PRO A 209 -9.61 2.24 16.83
N ALA A 210 -10.58 1.39 16.46
CA ALA A 210 -10.45 -0.07 16.45
C ALA A 210 -9.66 -0.61 15.24
N TYR A 211 -9.12 0.24 14.37
CA TYR A 211 -8.54 -0.17 13.09
C TYR A 211 -7.53 -1.33 13.20
N ALA A 212 -6.73 -1.38 14.25
CA ALA A 212 -5.76 -2.46 14.44
C ALA A 212 -6.43 -3.84 14.57
N GLU A 213 -7.57 -3.93 15.25
CA GLU A 213 -8.35 -5.16 15.40
C GLU A 213 -9.08 -5.51 14.10
N LEU A 214 -9.73 -4.54 13.49
CA LEU A 214 -10.38 -4.68 12.19
C LEU A 214 -9.39 -5.15 11.12
N LEU A 215 -8.17 -4.64 11.13
CA LEU A 215 -7.09 -5.04 10.23
C LEU A 215 -6.70 -6.51 10.40
N LEU A 216 -6.63 -7.02 11.63
CA LEU A 216 -6.33 -8.43 11.88
C LEU A 216 -7.37 -9.38 11.27
N ALA A 217 -8.66 -9.04 11.38
CA ALA A 217 -9.74 -9.76 10.73
C ALA A 217 -9.59 -9.75 9.20
N MET A 218 -9.34 -8.57 8.61
CA MET A 218 -9.12 -8.42 7.17
C MET A 218 -7.93 -9.24 6.69
N GLN A 219 -6.80 -9.20 7.39
CA GLN A 219 -5.62 -10.01 7.07
C GLN A 219 -5.96 -11.51 7.03
N ALA A 220 -6.70 -11.99 8.03
CA ALA A 220 -7.08 -13.39 8.11
C ALA A 220 -7.98 -13.81 6.94
N ARG A 221 -9.07 -13.07 6.71
CA ARG A 221 -10.04 -13.39 5.66
C ARG A 221 -9.42 -13.31 4.27
N VAL A 222 -8.69 -12.25 3.99
CA VAL A 222 -8.04 -12.05 2.68
C VAL A 222 -6.95 -13.09 2.43
N HIS A 223 -6.08 -13.35 3.41
CA HIS A 223 -5.02 -14.34 3.26
C HIS A 223 -5.57 -15.77 3.04
N ASN A 224 -6.59 -16.17 3.80
CA ASN A 224 -7.21 -17.47 3.65
C ASN A 224 -7.78 -17.66 2.24
N TYR A 225 -8.43 -16.64 1.69
CA TYR A 225 -8.94 -16.72 0.32
C TYR A 225 -7.83 -16.65 -0.74
N VAL A 226 -6.98 -15.64 -0.68
CA VAL A 226 -5.98 -15.36 -1.74
C VAL A 226 -4.88 -16.42 -1.75
N ILE A 227 -4.31 -16.72 -0.59
CA ILE A 227 -3.10 -17.56 -0.47
C ILE A 227 -3.45 -19.02 -0.19
N ALA A 228 -4.34 -19.30 0.78
CA ALA A 228 -4.71 -20.67 1.10
C ALA A 228 -5.76 -21.26 0.13
N GLY A 229 -6.42 -20.42 -0.67
CA GLY A 229 -7.43 -20.87 -1.64
C GLY A 229 -8.74 -21.32 -1.00
N GLU A 230 -9.06 -20.84 0.19
CA GLU A 230 -10.25 -21.20 0.94
C GLU A 230 -11.48 -20.37 0.51
N GLY A 231 -12.55 -21.01 0.17
CA GLY A 231 -13.84 -20.38 -0.14
C GLY A 231 -13.82 -19.51 -1.41
N THR A 232 -14.63 -18.46 -1.39
CA THR A 232 -14.80 -17.48 -2.47
C THR A 232 -14.51 -16.06 -1.99
N ALA A 233 -14.27 -15.14 -2.91
CA ALA A 233 -14.10 -13.71 -2.58
C ALA A 233 -15.32 -13.14 -1.83
N LYS A 234 -16.53 -13.61 -2.20
CA LYS A 234 -17.75 -13.21 -1.52
C LYS A 234 -17.78 -13.71 -0.07
N GLU A 235 -17.53 -14.98 0.16
CA GLU A 235 -17.51 -15.55 1.51
C GLU A 235 -16.45 -14.89 2.40
N ALA A 236 -15.29 -14.54 1.85
CA ALA A 236 -14.24 -13.82 2.57
C ALA A 236 -14.70 -12.42 3.02
N LEU A 237 -15.36 -11.66 2.13
CA LEU A 237 -15.82 -10.31 2.44
C LEU A 237 -17.12 -10.29 3.26
N ASP A 238 -18.03 -11.23 3.07
CA ASP A 238 -19.21 -11.40 3.94
C ASP A 238 -18.76 -11.72 5.38
N GLY A 239 -17.83 -12.66 5.55
CA GLY A 239 -17.27 -12.96 6.85
C GLY A 239 -16.48 -11.79 7.45
N LEU A 240 -15.89 -10.92 6.63
CA LEU A 240 -15.26 -9.70 7.12
C LEU A 240 -16.29 -8.70 7.66
N VAL A 241 -17.45 -8.57 7.00
CA VAL A 241 -18.58 -7.77 7.51
C VAL A 241 -19.06 -8.29 8.87
N GLU A 242 -19.16 -9.62 9.02
CA GLU A 242 -19.54 -10.26 10.30
C GLU A 242 -18.52 -9.93 11.40
N ASP A 243 -17.23 -10.17 11.15
CA ASP A 243 -16.15 -9.92 12.13
C ASP A 243 -16.10 -8.45 12.56
N TRP A 244 -16.23 -7.53 11.60
CA TRP A 244 -16.19 -6.10 11.91
C TRP A 244 -17.45 -5.60 12.62
N THR A 245 -18.62 -6.17 12.32
CA THR A 245 -19.87 -5.89 13.02
C THR A 245 -19.74 -6.31 14.48
N GLU A 246 -19.24 -7.53 14.76
CA GLU A 246 -19.00 -8.02 16.11
C GLU A 246 -18.04 -7.08 16.89
N THR A 247 -16.95 -6.64 16.26
CA THR A 247 -16.02 -5.67 16.88
C THR A 247 -16.74 -4.38 17.28
N PHE A 248 -17.62 -3.84 16.42
CA PHE A 248 -18.37 -2.61 16.73
C PHE A 248 -19.46 -2.80 17.76
N GLU A 249 -20.12 -3.97 17.81
CA GLU A 249 -21.05 -4.32 18.88
C GLU A 249 -20.32 -4.40 20.23
N ASP A 250 -19.17 -5.06 20.29
CA ASP A 250 -18.37 -5.18 21.52
C ASP A 250 -17.86 -3.83 22.04
N GLU A 251 -17.60 -2.89 21.14
CA GLU A 251 -17.23 -1.51 21.48
C GLU A 251 -18.45 -0.61 21.81
N GLY A 252 -19.68 -1.12 21.66
CA GLY A 252 -20.91 -0.36 21.92
C GLY A 252 -21.18 0.74 20.89
N LYS A 253 -20.74 0.56 19.65
CA LYS A 253 -20.97 1.48 18.51
C LYS A 253 -22.21 1.11 17.70
N LEU A 254 -22.67 -0.13 17.82
CA LEU A 254 -23.89 -0.68 17.24
C LEU A 254 -24.88 -1.13 18.32
#